data_7312fc67909778359139553f97750f62
#
_entry.id   7312fc67909778359139553f97750f62
#
_cell.length_a   1.000
_cell.length_b   1.000
_cell.length_c   1.000
_cell.angle_alpha   90.00
_cell.angle_beta   90.00
_cell.angle_gamma   90.00
#
_symmetry.space_group_name_H-M   'P 1'
#
loop_
_entity.id
_entity.type
_entity.pdbx_description
1 polymer ?
#
loop_
_entity_poly.entity_id
_entity_poly.type
_entity_poly.pdbx_seq_one_letter_code
_entity_poly.pdbx_strand_id
1 'polypeptide(L)'
;MAEKKTRTRKTKNTEVTEAKLEKIETEASPEVQANKEEPKKEENKPHQVQVNVDFLRKTKVHIAMPCYGGMLTEATFTSFIKWANTAKQLGIDWTLETMVNESLISRGRNTLVAKFLGASEDTTHLMFIDADIGWEPWHLLVLLNRDVDVIGGLYPMKSLPVKWVVNGIKDGEEGPDGLQEVSKAGTGFLLIKRHVFDKLNDHPAVKPYKNDIGLDVKFDQFLKTYFDTAVRENRYLSEDWTFCANWRDLGGKIFIDRRVLLRHSGSYVFSHENQEHLLKTIGPMYLNQQVKENKVKILDEAGNSIPTT
;
A
#
# COMPACT_ATOMS: atom_id res chain seq x y z
N MET A 1 17.90 6.40 -67.73
CA MET A 1 19.37 6.52 -67.50
C MET A 1 19.60 7.76 -66.65
N ALA A 2 19.92 7.57 -65.38
CA ALA A 2 20.42 8.62 -64.51
C ALA A 2 21.23 7.94 -63.40
N GLU A 3 22.51 8.25 -63.38
CA GLU A 3 23.55 7.65 -62.56
C GLU A 3 23.41 8.03 -61.10
N LYS A 4 23.60 7.03 -60.23
CA LYS A 4 23.82 7.16 -58.77
C LYS A 4 25.27 7.59 -58.53
N LYS A 5 25.47 8.75 -57.92
CA LYS A 5 26.76 9.15 -57.33
C LYS A 5 26.79 8.76 -55.85
N THR A 6 27.59 7.77 -55.54
CA THR A 6 27.95 7.36 -54.19
C THR A 6 29.00 8.30 -53.60
N ARG A 7 28.76 8.89 -52.42
CA ARG A 7 29.67 9.77 -51.72
C ARG A 7 30.25 9.05 -50.50
N THR A 8 31.44 8.53 -50.63
CA THR A 8 32.28 7.95 -49.59
C THR A 8 32.78 9.01 -48.62
N ARG A 9 32.51 8.85 -47.35
CA ARG A 9 33.02 9.73 -46.27
C ARG A 9 34.18 9.00 -45.58
N LYS A 10 35.39 9.56 -45.73
CA LYS A 10 36.62 9.10 -45.06
C LYS A 10 36.55 9.39 -43.58
N THR A 11 36.77 8.37 -42.77
CA THR A 11 37.07 8.43 -41.34
C THR A 11 38.52 8.82 -41.15
N LYS A 12 38.79 9.88 -40.39
CA LYS A 12 40.11 10.21 -39.86
C LYS A 12 40.26 9.51 -38.49
N ASN A 13 41.18 8.59 -38.42
CA ASN A 13 41.78 8.08 -37.18
C ASN A 13 42.57 9.22 -36.56
N THR A 14 42.35 9.47 -35.27
CA THR A 14 43.28 10.25 -34.45
C THR A 14 43.76 9.35 -33.35
N GLU A 15 45.03 8.94 -33.49
CA GLU A 15 45.85 8.30 -32.47
C GLU A 15 45.99 9.33 -31.33
N VAL A 16 45.59 8.95 -30.12
CA VAL A 16 45.92 9.67 -28.90
C VAL A 16 46.96 8.82 -28.16
N THR A 17 48.15 9.33 -28.15
CA THR A 17 49.36 8.78 -27.54
C THR A 17 49.25 8.62 -26.02
N GLU A 18 49.73 7.47 -25.56
CA GLU A 18 50.02 7.05 -24.17
C GLU A 18 51.16 7.84 -23.49
N ALA A 19 51.08 9.13 -23.39
CA ALA A 19 52.16 9.90 -22.77
C ALA A 19 51.65 11.06 -21.91
N LYS A 20 50.78 10.74 -20.91
CA LYS A 20 50.40 11.70 -19.86
C LYS A 20 49.83 11.06 -18.57
N LEU A 21 50.38 9.94 -18.16
CA LEU A 21 50.03 9.28 -16.89
C LEU A 21 51.25 8.97 -16.03
N GLU A 22 52.21 9.86 -16.02
CA GLU A 22 53.31 9.81 -15.03
C GLU A 22 53.64 11.24 -14.61
N LYS A 23 53.05 11.67 -13.48
CA LYS A 23 53.56 12.69 -12.53
C LYS A 23 52.43 13.29 -11.73
N ILE A 24 51.94 12.60 -10.75
CA ILE A 24 51.44 13.16 -9.48
C ILE A 24 51.64 12.05 -8.42
N GLU A 25 52.87 11.84 -8.00
CA GLU A 25 53.20 11.26 -6.72
C GLU A 25 53.91 12.33 -5.91
N THR A 26 53.65 12.28 -4.60
CA THR A 26 54.26 13.04 -3.52
C THR A 26 53.75 14.45 -3.26
N GLU A 27 52.72 14.52 -2.37
CA GLU A 27 52.77 15.39 -1.19
C GLU A 27 51.91 14.75 -0.08
N ALA A 28 52.63 14.22 0.93
CA ALA A 28 52.07 13.67 2.14
C ALA A 28 51.56 14.80 3.03
N SER A 29 50.28 14.75 3.43
CA SER A 29 49.71 15.53 4.51
C SER A 29 49.32 14.61 5.70
N PRO A 30 49.34 15.09 6.95
CA PRO A 30 49.56 14.29 8.13
C PRO A 30 48.38 13.41 8.54
N GLU A 31 48.70 12.22 9.03
CA GLU A 31 47.79 11.27 9.63
C GLU A 31 46.91 11.90 10.72
N VAL A 32 45.64 12.08 10.43
CA VAL A 32 44.59 12.20 11.45
C VAL A 32 44.20 10.78 11.85
N GLN A 33 44.68 10.35 13.02
CA GLN A 33 44.20 9.13 13.68
C GLN A 33 42.71 9.31 13.98
N ALA A 34 41.85 8.89 13.06
CA ALA A 34 40.44 8.72 13.32
C ALA A 34 40.26 7.41 14.11
N ASN A 35 39.93 7.53 15.38
CA ASN A 35 39.42 6.45 16.19
C ASN A 35 38.21 5.83 15.43
N LYS A 36 38.43 4.69 14.80
CA LYS A 36 37.38 3.81 14.31
C LYS A 36 36.79 3.09 15.52
N GLU A 37 35.88 3.72 16.24
CA GLU A 37 34.91 2.98 16.98
C GLU A 37 34.00 2.29 15.94
N GLU A 38 34.18 0.97 15.79
CA GLU A 38 33.22 0.15 15.06
C GLU A 38 31.83 0.36 15.71
N PRO A 39 30.79 0.73 14.95
CA PRO A 39 29.45 0.82 15.49
C PRO A 39 29.10 -0.54 16.07
N LYS A 40 28.88 -0.63 17.38
CA LYS A 40 28.34 -1.81 18.05
C LYS A 40 27.13 -2.26 17.24
N LYS A 41 27.17 -3.49 16.73
CA LYS A 41 26.00 -4.15 16.14
C LYS A 41 24.94 -4.21 17.24
N GLU A 42 24.00 -3.26 17.23
CA GLU A 42 22.77 -3.42 17.99
C GLU A 42 22.12 -4.71 17.51
N GLU A 43 21.92 -5.65 18.43
CA GLU A 43 21.16 -6.86 18.15
C GLU A 43 19.77 -6.43 17.67
N ASN A 44 19.47 -6.74 16.41
CA ASN A 44 18.18 -6.46 15.76
C ASN A 44 17.07 -7.27 16.46
N LYS A 45 16.56 -6.76 17.56
CA LYS A 45 15.37 -7.33 18.20
C LYS A 45 14.18 -7.17 17.26
N PRO A 46 13.35 -8.22 17.08
CA PRO A 46 12.17 -8.13 16.24
C PRO A 46 11.27 -7.00 16.74
N HIS A 47 10.77 -6.18 15.83
CA HIS A 47 9.82 -5.11 16.18
C HIS A 47 8.55 -5.73 16.76
N GLN A 48 8.22 -5.38 18.01
CA GLN A 48 7.04 -5.91 18.69
C GLN A 48 5.87 -4.97 18.50
N VAL A 49 4.73 -5.49 18.06
CA VAL A 49 3.47 -4.77 17.98
C VAL A 49 2.48 -5.43 18.92
N GLN A 50 2.03 -4.69 19.90
CA GLN A 50 0.99 -5.14 20.82
C GLN A 50 -0.39 -4.87 20.20
N VAL A 51 -1.28 -5.86 20.27
CA VAL A 51 -2.65 -5.76 19.79
C VAL A 51 -3.63 -6.18 20.88
N ASN A 52 -4.77 -5.49 20.92
CA ASN A 52 -5.88 -5.81 21.82
C ASN A 52 -6.73 -6.92 21.18
N VAL A 53 -6.52 -8.17 21.61
CA VAL A 53 -7.21 -9.33 21.04
C VAL A 53 -8.72 -9.28 21.33
N ASP A 54 -9.14 -8.79 22.50
CA ASP A 54 -10.56 -8.72 22.84
C ASP A 54 -11.29 -7.63 22.03
N PHE A 55 -10.59 -6.55 21.67
CA PHE A 55 -11.08 -5.57 20.70
C PHE A 55 -11.21 -6.20 19.31
N LEU A 56 -10.17 -6.89 18.85
CA LEU A 56 -10.14 -7.54 17.53
C LEU A 56 -11.27 -8.57 17.36
N ARG A 57 -11.60 -9.34 18.40
CA ARG A 57 -12.73 -10.30 18.38
C ARG A 57 -14.10 -9.67 18.20
N LYS A 58 -14.24 -8.37 18.50
CA LYS A 58 -15.49 -7.63 18.28
C LYS A 58 -15.59 -7.07 16.87
N THR A 59 -14.51 -7.13 16.10
CA THR A 59 -14.52 -6.66 14.71
C THR A 59 -15.05 -7.75 13.80
N LYS A 60 -15.87 -7.37 12.81
CA LYS A 60 -16.31 -8.23 11.72
C LYS A 60 -15.85 -7.59 10.42
N VAL A 61 -14.92 -8.25 9.75
CA VAL A 61 -14.22 -7.69 8.58
C VAL A 61 -14.79 -8.29 7.30
N HIS A 62 -15.30 -7.45 6.42
CA HIS A 62 -15.67 -7.84 5.06
C HIS A 62 -14.52 -7.49 4.11
N ILE A 63 -13.80 -8.50 3.64
CA ILE A 63 -12.74 -8.32 2.67
C ILE A 63 -13.35 -8.28 1.28
N ALA A 64 -13.07 -7.22 0.54
CA ALA A 64 -13.58 -6.97 -0.81
C ALA A 64 -12.41 -6.94 -1.80
N MET A 65 -12.43 -7.82 -2.81
CA MET A 65 -11.36 -7.96 -3.78
C MET A 65 -11.86 -7.80 -5.22
N PRO A 66 -11.52 -6.71 -5.89
CA PRO A 66 -11.64 -6.63 -7.35
C PRO A 66 -10.70 -7.67 -7.98
N CYS A 67 -11.27 -8.60 -8.74
CA CYS A 67 -10.57 -9.78 -9.29
C CYS A 67 -10.80 -9.88 -10.80
N TYR A 68 -10.30 -8.89 -11.56
CA TYR A 68 -10.47 -8.86 -13.00
C TYR A 68 -9.89 -10.15 -13.66
N GLY A 69 -10.66 -10.75 -14.54
CA GLY A 69 -10.30 -12.04 -15.18
C GLY A 69 -10.41 -13.26 -14.25
N GLY A 70 -10.93 -13.12 -13.03
CA GLY A 70 -11.06 -14.22 -12.07
C GLY A 70 -9.72 -14.77 -11.56
N MET A 71 -8.65 -13.96 -11.62
CA MET A 71 -7.30 -14.37 -11.24
C MET A 71 -6.80 -13.57 -10.05
N LEU A 72 -5.99 -14.23 -9.22
CA LEU A 72 -5.22 -13.59 -8.17
C LEU A 72 -3.79 -14.14 -8.17
N THR A 73 -2.85 -13.41 -7.62
CA THR A 73 -1.45 -13.85 -7.59
C THR A 73 -1.20 -14.89 -6.49
N GLU A 74 -0.16 -15.70 -6.66
CA GLU A 74 0.28 -16.67 -5.65
C GLU A 74 0.51 -15.99 -4.29
N ALA A 75 1.17 -14.83 -4.29
CA ALA A 75 1.43 -14.07 -3.08
C ALA A 75 0.14 -13.66 -2.35
N THR A 76 -0.89 -13.25 -3.08
CA THR A 76 -2.21 -12.93 -2.52
C THR A 76 -2.90 -14.17 -1.98
N PHE A 77 -2.89 -15.26 -2.75
CA PHE A 77 -3.49 -16.53 -2.31
C PHE A 77 -2.86 -17.04 -1.01
N THR A 78 -1.54 -17.09 -0.95
CA THR A 78 -0.81 -17.53 0.25
C THR A 78 -1.12 -16.63 1.47
N SER A 79 -1.25 -15.31 1.26
CA SER A 79 -1.65 -14.37 2.31
C SER A 79 -3.03 -14.70 2.88
N PHE A 80 -4.00 -15.05 2.03
CA PHE A 80 -5.35 -15.44 2.48
C PHE A 80 -5.35 -16.75 3.27
N ILE A 81 -4.55 -17.74 2.89
CA ILE A 81 -4.43 -18.99 3.65
C ILE A 81 -3.87 -18.71 5.06
N LYS A 82 -2.82 -17.90 5.16
CA LYS A 82 -2.26 -17.48 6.45
C LYS A 82 -3.28 -16.71 7.27
N TRP A 83 -4.00 -15.77 6.65
CA TRP A 83 -5.03 -14.99 7.32
C TRP A 83 -6.15 -15.87 7.88
N ALA A 84 -6.66 -16.81 7.09
CA ALA A 84 -7.73 -17.72 7.53
C ALA A 84 -7.33 -18.51 8.79
N ASN A 85 -6.08 -18.98 8.85
CA ASN A 85 -5.55 -19.67 10.01
C ASN A 85 -5.43 -18.72 11.22
N THR A 86 -4.86 -17.55 11.04
CA THR A 86 -4.69 -16.56 12.11
C THR A 86 -6.03 -16.06 12.65
N ALA A 87 -6.97 -15.69 11.76
CA ALA A 87 -8.31 -15.24 12.15
C ALA A 87 -9.05 -16.32 12.96
N LYS A 88 -8.96 -17.59 12.53
CA LYS A 88 -9.54 -18.72 13.27
C LYS A 88 -8.92 -18.86 14.65
N GLN A 89 -7.60 -18.78 14.79
CA GLN A 89 -6.91 -18.91 16.07
C GLN A 89 -7.27 -17.78 17.04
N LEU A 90 -7.43 -16.55 16.52
CA LEU A 90 -7.78 -15.37 17.31
C LEU A 90 -9.28 -15.22 17.56
N GLY A 91 -10.14 -15.93 16.84
CA GLY A 91 -11.59 -15.79 16.91
C GLY A 91 -12.09 -14.49 16.26
N ILE A 92 -11.46 -14.05 15.15
CA ILE A 92 -11.87 -12.87 14.38
C ILE A 92 -12.80 -13.28 13.26
N ASP A 93 -13.99 -12.70 13.22
CA ASP A 93 -14.98 -12.94 12.17
C ASP A 93 -14.59 -12.18 10.88
N TRP A 94 -14.63 -12.87 9.76
CA TRP A 94 -14.37 -12.27 8.46
C TRP A 94 -15.11 -12.96 7.32
N THR A 95 -15.34 -12.22 6.25
CA THR A 95 -15.90 -12.72 5.00
C THR A 95 -15.06 -12.24 3.83
N LEU A 96 -15.11 -12.95 2.70
CA LEU A 96 -14.46 -12.57 1.45
C LEU A 96 -15.49 -12.46 0.34
N GLU A 97 -15.52 -11.32 -0.32
CA GLU A 97 -16.28 -11.09 -1.54
C GLU A 97 -15.35 -10.71 -2.69
N THR A 98 -15.44 -11.42 -3.80
CA THR A 98 -14.66 -11.12 -5.01
C THR A 98 -15.56 -10.56 -6.10
N MET A 99 -15.05 -9.61 -6.89
CA MET A 99 -15.73 -9.06 -8.06
C MET A 99 -14.99 -9.46 -9.32
N VAL A 100 -15.56 -10.41 -10.07
CA VAL A 100 -14.96 -10.97 -11.28
C VAL A 100 -15.50 -10.27 -12.52
N ASN A 101 -14.65 -10.06 -13.53
CA ASN A 101 -15.01 -9.55 -14.86
C ASN A 101 -15.62 -8.14 -14.91
N GLU A 102 -15.45 -7.33 -13.88
CA GLU A 102 -15.80 -5.91 -13.92
C GLU A 102 -14.59 -5.09 -14.40
N SER A 103 -14.69 -4.56 -15.61
CA SER A 103 -13.60 -3.80 -16.24
C SER A 103 -13.51 -2.35 -15.75
N LEU A 104 -14.61 -1.80 -15.24
CA LEU A 104 -14.65 -0.45 -14.69
C LEU A 104 -14.40 -0.51 -13.18
N ILE A 105 -13.15 -0.26 -12.77
CA ILE A 105 -12.73 -0.42 -11.37
C ILE A 105 -13.58 0.40 -10.39
N SER A 106 -14.00 1.62 -10.75
CA SER A 106 -14.88 2.44 -9.93
C SER A 106 -16.21 1.75 -9.66
N ARG A 107 -16.84 1.19 -10.69
CA ARG A 107 -18.10 0.44 -10.54
C ARG A 107 -17.88 -0.85 -9.74
N GLY A 108 -16.79 -1.55 -9.96
CA GLY A 108 -16.42 -2.74 -9.18
C GLY A 108 -16.31 -2.44 -7.68
N ARG A 109 -15.62 -1.37 -7.31
CA ARG A 109 -15.51 -0.97 -5.90
C ARG A 109 -16.85 -0.54 -5.31
N ASN A 110 -17.66 0.23 -6.04
CA ASN A 110 -18.99 0.62 -5.58
C ASN A 110 -19.93 -0.59 -5.41
N THR A 111 -19.84 -1.57 -6.29
CA THR A 111 -20.58 -2.84 -6.17
C THR A 111 -20.16 -3.62 -4.92
N LEU A 112 -18.85 -3.70 -4.65
CA LEU A 112 -18.33 -4.35 -3.44
C LEU A 112 -18.75 -3.60 -2.16
N VAL A 113 -18.79 -2.26 -2.19
CA VAL A 113 -19.35 -1.46 -1.08
C VAL A 113 -20.84 -1.78 -0.89
N ALA A 114 -21.62 -1.87 -1.97
CA ALA A 114 -23.05 -2.20 -1.86
C ALA A 114 -23.25 -3.60 -1.24
N LYS A 115 -22.45 -4.58 -1.61
CA LYS A 115 -22.46 -5.92 -1.01
C LYS A 115 -22.06 -5.91 0.47
N PHE A 116 -21.05 -5.12 0.84
CA PHE A 116 -20.66 -4.92 2.23
C PHE A 116 -21.79 -4.29 3.05
N LEU A 117 -22.40 -3.19 2.56
CA LEU A 117 -23.47 -2.49 3.25
C LEU A 117 -24.76 -3.32 3.35
N GLY A 118 -25.03 -4.12 2.32
CA GLY A 118 -26.18 -5.05 2.28
C GLY A 118 -25.92 -6.41 2.95
N ALA A 119 -24.72 -6.63 3.50
CA ALA A 119 -24.42 -7.77 4.37
C ALA A 119 -25.05 -7.54 5.77
N SER A 120 -24.63 -8.31 6.76
CA SER A 120 -25.10 -8.12 8.14
C SER A 120 -24.72 -6.73 8.67
N GLU A 121 -25.67 -6.08 9.38
CA GLU A 121 -25.46 -4.75 9.98
C GLU A 121 -24.33 -4.72 11.02
N ASP A 122 -24.01 -5.87 11.61
CA ASP A 122 -22.93 -6.03 12.57
C ASP A 122 -21.54 -6.14 11.92
N THR A 123 -21.44 -6.16 10.58
CA THR A 123 -20.17 -6.08 9.86
C THR A 123 -19.57 -4.69 10.03
N THR A 124 -18.43 -4.61 10.71
CA THR A 124 -17.88 -3.34 11.21
C THR A 124 -16.94 -2.63 10.23
N HIS A 125 -16.22 -3.40 9.43
CA HIS A 125 -15.15 -2.90 8.57
C HIS A 125 -15.22 -3.49 7.17
N LEU A 126 -14.99 -2.64 6.17
CA LEU A 126 -14.66 -3.03 4.81
C LEU A 126 -13.14 -2.99 4.64
N MET A 127 -12.55 -4.08 4.14
CA MET A 127 -11.14 -4.16 3.80
C MET A 127 -10.97 -4.40 2.31
N PHE A 128 -10.57 -3.39 1.56
CA PHE A 128 -10.15 -3.60 0.18
C PHE A 128 -8.76 -4.21 0.12
N ILE A 129 -8.62 -5.30 -0.64
CA ILE A 129 -7.35 -5.93 -0.99
C ILE A 129 -7.37 -6.21 -2.48
N ASP A 130 -6.42 -5.66 -3.25
CA ASP A 130 -6.31 -5.97 -4.66
C ASP A 130 -5.74 -7.38 -4.88
N ALA A 131 -6.15 -8.03 -5.97
CA ALA A 131 -5.85 -9.44 -6.26
C ALA A 131 -4.36 -9.74 -6.52
N ASP A 132 -3.52 -8.72 -6.50
CA ASP A 132 -2.07 -8.78 -6.74
C ASP A 132 -1.24 -8.20 -5.60
N ILE A 133 -1.85 -7.98 -4.44
CA ILE A 133 -1.18 -7.55 -3.21
C ILE A 133 -0.87 -8.75 -2.32
N GLY A 134 0.42 -8.97 -2.06
CA GLY A 134 0.88 -9.93 -1.07
C GLY A 134 1.08 -9.28 0.30
N TRP A 135 0.59 -9.93 1.37
CA TRP A 135 0.58 -9.38 2.72
C TRP A 135 0.74 -10.48 3.78
N GLU A 136 1.03 -10.08 5.00
CA GLU A 136 1.09 -10.98 6.16
C GLU A 136 -0.09 -10.70 7.12
N PRO A 137 -0.61 -11.71 7.85
CA PRO A 137 -1.76 -11.53 8.74
C PRO A 137 -1.62 -10.36 9.71
N TRP A 138 -0.42 -10.15 10.24
CA TRP A 138 -0.17 -9.08 11.18
C TRP A 138 -0.39 -7.67 10.58
N HIS A 139 -0.30 -7.52 9.25
CA HIS A 139 -0.61 -6.24 8.59
C HIS A 139 -2.06 -5.83 8.87
N LEU A 140 -3.01 -6.74 8.68
CA LEU A 140 -4.42 -6.45 8.94
C LEU A 140 -4.72 -6.31 10.45
N LEU A 141 -4.08 -7.13 11.30
CA LEU A 141 -4.21 -6.98 12.76
C LEU A 141 -3.76 -5.60 13.24
N VAL A 142 -2.66 -5.08 12.70
CA VAL A 142 -2.16 -3.74 13.02
C VAL A 142 -3.16 -2.67 12.58
N LEU A 143 -3.67 -2.74 11.35
CA LEU A 143 -4.63 -1.75 10.86
C LEU A 143 -5.91 -1.74 11.70
N LEU A 144 -6.47 -2.90 12.01
CA LEU A 144 -7.64 -3.03 12.88
C LEU A 144 -7.39 -2.44 14.27
N ASN A 145 -6.23 -2.75 14.87
CA ASN A 145 -5.89 -2.30 16.22
C ASN A 145 -5.67 -0.78 16.34
N ARG A 146 -5.48 -0.07 15.20
CA ARG A 146 -5.40 1.40 15.18
C ARG A 146 -6.74 2.09 15.45
N ASP A 147 -7.83 1.40 15.24
CA ASP A 147 -9.19 1.88 15.52
C ASP A 147 -9.53 3.25 14.90
N VAL A 148 -8.93 3.59 13.76
CA VAL A 148 -9.22 4.83 13.02
C VAL A 148 -10.18 4.57 11.86
N ASP A 149 -10.83 5.61 11.34
CA ASP A 149 -11.92 5.48 10.37
C ASP A 149 -11.47 4.95 9.01
N VAL A 150 -10.34 5.44 8.50
CA VAL A 150 -9.76 5.03 7.20
C VAL A 150 -8.26 4.89 7.35
N ILE A 151 -7.73 3.70 7.07
CA ILE A 151 -6.31 3.42 7.19
C ILE A 151 -5.84 2.41 6.13
N GLY A 152 -4.67 2.65 5.56
CA GLY A 152 -4.06 1.76 4.58
C GLY A 152 -2.65 1.31 4.93
N GLY A 153 -2.19 0.29 4.21
CA GLY A 153 -0.80 -0.11 4.15
C GLY A 153 -0.07 0.52 2.96
N LEU A 154 1.24 0.47 2.97
CA LEU A 154 2.10 0.95 1.90
C LEU A 154 2.44 -0.19 0.92
N TYR A 155 2.18 0.03 -0.35
CA TYR A 155 2.63 -0.86 -1.42
C TYR A 155 3.27 -0.04 -2.56
N PRO A 156 4.27 -0.62 -3.26
CA PRO A 156 4.95 0.09 -4.34
C PRO A 156 4.10 0.13 -5.61
N MET A 157 4.29 1.15 -6.43
CA MET A 157 3.82 1.14 -7.82
C MET A 157 4.56 0.05 -8.61
N LYS A 158 3.91 -0.52 -9.62
CA LYS A 158 4.54 -1.46 -10.58
C LYS A 158 5.43 -0.72 -11.58
N SER A 159 6.44 -0.02 -11.07
CA SER A 159 7.36 0.82 -11.88
C SER A 159 8.75 0.85 -11.28
N LEU A 160 9.74 1.16 -12.13
CA LEU A 160 11.11 1.45 -11.70
C LEU A 160 11.45 2.90 -12.10
N PRO A 161 12.08 3.67 -11.24
CA PRO A 161 12.40 3.37 -9.84
C PRO A 161 11.13 3.18 -9.02
N VAL A 162 11.21 2.39 -7.96
CA VAL A 162 10.06 2.10 -7.09
C VAL A 162 9.54 3.39 -6.45
N LYS A 163 8.22 3.58 -6.52
CA LYS A 163 7.49 4.67 -5.88
C LYS A 163 6.34 4.08 -5.07
N TRP A 164 6.05 4.65 -3.92
CA TRP A 164 4.95 4.21 -3.06
C TRP A 164 3.61 4.82 -3.49
N VAL A 165 2.54 4.04 -3.31
CA VAL A 165 1.17 4.50 -3.59
C VAL A 165 0.64 5.26 -2.37
N VAL A 166 1.21 6.44 -2.15
CA VAL A 166 0.79 7.38 -1.09
C VAL A 166 1.10 8.81 -1.52
N ASN A 167 0.26 9.76 -1.13
CA ASN A 167 0.47 11.17 -1.46
C ASN A 167 0.01 12.10 -0.34
N GLY A 168 0.68 13.28 -0.27
CA GLY A 168 0.28 14.34 0.65
C GLY A 168 0.54 14.01 2.10
N ILE A 169 1.70 13.44 2.37
CA ILE A 169 2.22 13.32 3.73
C ILE A 169 2.46 14.73 4.23
N LYS A 170 1.86 15.08 5.38
CA LYS A 170 2.16 16.34 6.05
C LYS A 170 3.53 16.23 6.67
N ASP A 171 4.44 17.14 6.31
CA ASP A 171 5.76 17.23 6.93
C ASP A 171 5.61 17.48 8.43
N GLY A 172 6.24 16.65 9.25
CA GLY A 172 6.45 16.89 10.67
C GLY A 172 5.44 16.28 11.64
N GLU A 173 4.33 15.72 11.22
CA GLU A 173 3.38 15.05 12.12
C GLU A 173 3.50 13.53 12.03
N GLU A 174 4.60 12.98 12.53
CA GLU A 174 4.69 11.54 12.80
C GLU A 174 3.91 11.22 14.07
N GLY A 175 2.85 10.44 13.91
CA GLY A 175 2.18 9.83 15.06
C GLY A 175 3.09 8.80 15.72
N PRO A 176 2.86 8.46 17.00
CA PRO A 176 3.60 7.40 17.66
C PRO A 176 3.46 6.10 16.87
N ASP A 177 4.48 5.28 16.87
CA ASP A 177 4.49 3.92 16.31
C ASP A 177 4.19 3.79 14.82
N GLY A 178 4.52 4.78 14.00
CA GLY A 178 4.43 4.68 12.54
C GLY A 178 3.06 5.02 11.94
N LEU A 179 2.08 5.48 12.71
CA LEU A 179 0.82 6.01 12.19
C LEU A 179 1.07 7.39 11.56
N GLN A 180 0.64 7.58 10.31
CA GLN A 180 0.85 8.82 9.55
C GLN A 180 -0.44 9.30 8.91
N GLU A 181 -0.86 10.53 9.15
CA GLU A 181 -1.96 11.16 8.41
C GLU A 181 -1.49 11.51 6.99
N VAL A 182 -2.34 11.17 6.01
CA VAL A 182 -2.07 11.42 4.58
C VAL A 182 -3.28 12.07 3.93
N SER A 183 -3.08 12.73 2.79
CA SER A 183 -4.20 13.29 2.05
C SER A 183 -4.88 12.27 1.14
N LYS A 184 -4.16 11.23 0.71
CA LYS A 184 -4.62 10.21 -0.24
C LYS A 184 -3.92 8.90 0.02
N ALA A 185 -4.68 7.81 -0.01
CA ALA A 185 -4.20 6.43 0.05
C ALA A 185 -4.80 5.64 -1.11
N GLY A 186 -4.08 4.64 -1.59
CA GLY A 186 -4.61 3.72 -2.60
C GLY A 186 -5.47 2.63 -1.97
N THR A 187 -6.40 2.08 -2.73
CA THR A 187 -7.34 1.05 -2.28
C THR A 187 -6.81 -0.38 -2.37
N GLY A 188 -5.58 -0.58 -2.81
CA GLY A 188 -4.98 -1.93 -2.91
C GLY A 188 -4.83 -2.62 -1.56
N PHE A 189 -4.80 -1.87 -0.44
CA PHE A 189 -4.85 -2.39 0.93
C PHE A 189 -5.38 -1.30 1.86
N LEU A 190 -6.71 -1.15 1.92
CA LEU A 190 -7.38 -0.04 2.62
C LEU A 190 -8.53 -0.55 3.49
N LEU A 191 -8.43 -0.29 4.79
CA LEU A 191 -9.45 -0.60 5.80
C LEU A 191 -10.31 0.63 6.06
N ILE A 192 -11.65 0.46 6.04
CA ILE A 192 -12.64 1.53 6.17
C ILE A 192 -13.72 1.07 7.16
N LYS A 193 -14.00 1.88 8.18
CA LYS A 193 -15.13 1.61 9.08
C LYS A 193 -16.48 1.84 8.39
N ARG A 194 -17.49 1.04 8.75
CA ARG A 194 -18.83 1.09 8.15
C ARG A 194 -19.45 2.49 8.15
N HIS A 195 -19.41 3.19 9.27
CA HIS A 195 -20.00 4.52 9.43
C HIS A 195 -19.42 5.60 8.49
N VAL A 196 -18.24 5.36 7.89
CA VAL A 196 -17.66 6.26 6.89
C VAL A 196 -18.59 6.36 5.67
N PHE A 197 -19.17 5.24 5.24
CA PHE A 197 -20.12 5.23 4.13
C PHE A 197 -21.45 5.89 4.49
N ASP A 198 -21.89 5.77 5.74
CA ASP A 198 -23.07 6.47 6.23
C ASP A 198 -22.88 7.98 6.14
N LYS A 199 -21.75 8.50 6.60
CA LYS A 199 -21.39 9.92 6.50
C LYS A 199 -21.21 10.38 5.04
N LEU A 200 -20.58 9.55 4.21
CA LEU A 200 -20.36 9.86 2.79
C LEU A 200 -21.68 10.00 2.00
N ASN A 201 -22.78 9.41 2.47
CA ASN A 201 -24.09 9.62 1.87
C ASN A 201 -24.54 11.09 1.85
N ASP A 202 -24.04 11.92 2.76
CA ASP A 202 -24.32 13.35 2.83
C ASP A 202 -23.44 14.17 1.88
N HIS A 203 -22.41 13.57 1.28
CA HIS A 203 -21.51 14.28 0.37
C HIS A 203 -22.16 14.47 -1.01
N PRO A 204 -22.18 15.72 -1.56
CA PRO A 204 -22.90 16.02 -2.81
C PRO A 204 -22.37 15.28 -4.06
N ALA A 205 -21.16 14.78 -4.05
CA ALA A 205 -20.61 13.98 -5.15
C ALA A 205 -21.02 12.50 -5.08
N VAL A 206 -21.50 12.00 -3.95
CA VAL A 206 -21.96 10.61 -3.80
C VAL A 206 -23.39 10.50 -4.28
N LYS A 207 -23.60 9.88 -5.44
CA LYS A 207 -24.89 9.78 -6.13
C LYS A 207 -25.35 8.34 -6.23
N PRO A 208 -26.66 8.07 -6.04
CA PRO A 208 -27.21 6.76 -6.37
C PRO A 208 -27.19 6.53 -7.88
N TYR A 209 -27.03 5.27 -8.29
CA TYR A 209 -27.15 4.83 -9.68
C TYR A 209 -27.94 3.54 -9.78
N LYS A 210 -28.46 3.26 -10.99
CA LYS A 210 -29.29 2.07 -11.25
C LYS A 210 -28.45 0.81 -11.33
N ASN A 211 -29.03 -0.28 -10.85
CA ASN A 211 -28.50 -1.62 -11.00
C ASN A 211 -28.76 -2.11 -12.44
N ASP A 212 -27.75 -2.01 -13.30
CA ASP A 212 -27.78 -2.48 -14.69
C ASP A 212 -26.83 -3.67 -14.94
N ILE A 213 -26.23 -4.22 -13.87
CA ILE A 213 -25.31 -5.35 -13.92
C ILE A 213 -25.91 -6.64 -13.34
N GLY A 214 -27.20 -6.64 -13.00
CA GLY A 214 -27.91 -7.84 -12.54
C GLY A 214 -27.63 -8.26 -11.11
N LEU A 215 -27.25 -7.34 -10.23
CA LEU A 215 -27.20 -7.61 -8.79
C LEU A 215 -28.59 -7.89 -8.22
N ASP A 216 -28.65 -8.63 -7.11
CA ASP A 216 -29.86 -8.80 -6.33
C ASP A 216 -30.40 -7.42 -5.90
N VAL A 217 -31.72 -7.22 -6.07
CA VAL A 217 -32.43 -5.96 -5.78
C VAL A 217 -32.24 -5.45 -4.34
N LYS A 218 -31.90 -6.33 -3.41
CA LYS A 218 -31.59 -5.94 -2.03
C LYS A 218 -30.41 -4.99 -1.91
N PHE A 219 -29.52 -4.95 -2.93
CA PHE A 219 -28.35 -4.07 -2.96
C PHE A 219 -28.62 -2.70 -3.60
N ASP A 220 -29.77 -2.50 -4.27
CA ASP A 220 -30.07 -1.29 -5.04
C ASP A 220 -29.96 -0.01 -4.19
N GLN A 221 -30.42 -0.05 -2.95
CA GLN A 221 -30.34 1.08 -2.02
C GLN A 221 -28.91 1.50 -1.64
N PHE A 222 -27.94 0.61 -1.82
CA PHE A 222 -26.53 0.84 -1.48
C PHE A 222 -25.64 1.17 -2.69
N LEU A 223 -26.21 1.12 -3.91
CA LEU A 223 -25.49 1.45 -5.14
C LEU A 223 -25.30 2.96 -5.26
N LYS A 224 -24.13 3.44 -4.80
CA LYS A 224 -23.76 4.85 -4.85
C LYS A 224 -22.31 5.01 -5.31
N THR A 225 -22.00 6.20 -5.84
CA THR A 225 -20.66 6.55 -6.39
C THR A 225 -19.67 6.96 -5.28
N TYR A 226 -19.43 6.07 -4.30
CA TYR A 226 -18.41 6.30 -3.26
C TYR A 226 -17.00 6.39 -3.86
N PHE A 227 -16.76 5.56 -4.88
CA PHE A 227 -15.52 5.51 -5.67
C PHE A 227 -15.86 5.91 -7.10
N ASP A 228 -15.45 7.10 -7.50
CA ASP A 228 -15.63 7.61 -8.85
C ASP A 228 -14.43 8.47 -9.25
N THR A 229 -14.23 8.68 -10.53
CA THR A 229 -13.21 9.61 -11.00
C THR A 229 -13.77 11.04 -11.00
N ALA A 230 -12.91 12.02 -10.72
CA ALA A 230 -13.31 13.43 -10.72
C ALA A 230 -12.18 14.33 -11.23
N VAL A 231 -12.58 15.50 -11.75
CA VAL A 231 -11.61 16.58 -11.98
C VAL A 231 -11.78 17.62 -10.87
N ARG A 232 -10.72 17.82 -10.07
CA ARG A 232 -10.65 18.84 -9.03
C ARG A 232 -9.37 19.65 -9.19
N GLU A 233 -9.48 20.95 -9.11
CA GLU A 233 -8.33 21.86 -9.24
C GLU A 233 -7.47 21.57 -10.49
N ASN A 234 -8.11 21.33 -11.63
CA ASN A 234 -7.49 20.95 -12.90
C ASN A 234 -6.68 19.64 -12.86
N ARG A 235 -6.88 18.78 -11.85
CA ARG A 235 -6.28 17.45 -11.75
C ARG A 235 -7.32 16.37 -11.91
N TYR A 236 -7.01 15.38 -12.74
CA TYR A 236 -7.81 14.17 -12.83
C TYR A 236 -7.49 13.27 -11.62
N LEU A 237 -8.49 13.00 -10.79
CA LEU A 237 -8.40 12.11 -9.64
C LEU A 237 -8.90 10.72 -10.02
N SER A 238 -8.16 9.70 -9.63
CA SER A 238 -8.61 8.31 -9.64
C SER A 238 -9.73 8.09 -8.60
N GLU A 239 -10.38 6.94 -8.65
CA GLU A 239 -11.50 6.61 -7.77
C GLU A 239 -11.12 6.59 -6.29
N ASP A 240 -9.93 6.09 -5.96
CA ASP A 240 -9.39 6.06 -4.60
C ASP A 240 -9.07 7.48 -4.09
N TRP A 241 -8.49 8.33 -4.95
CA TRP A 241 -8.22 9.71 -4.60
C TRP A 241 -9.47 10.55 -4.46
N THR A 242 -10.49 10.28 -5.27
CA THR A 242 -11.80 10.94 -5.16
C THR A 242 -12.51 10.54 -3.88
N PHE A 243 -12.50 9.24 -3.52
CA PHE A 243 -12.99 8.78 -2.22
C PHE A 243 -12.29 9.51 -1.06
N CYS A 244 -10.97 9.57 -1.09
CA CYS A 244 -10.17 10.27 -0.09
C CYS A 244 -10.53 11.76 0.01
N ALA A 245 -10.71 12.44 -1.13
CA ALA A 245 -11.10 13.84 -1.17
C ALA A 245 -12.50 14.06 -0.58
N ASN A 246 -13.49 13.25 -0.98
CA ASN A 246 -14.85 13.33 -0.49
C ASN A 246 -14.91 13.11 1.03
N TRP A 247 -14.14 12.12 1.55
CA TRP A 247 -14.09 11.87 2.99
C TRP A 247 -13.48 13.05 3.76
N ARG A 248 -12.42 13.66 3.23
CA ARG A 248 -11.78 14.83 3.83
C ARG A 248 -12.64 16.10 3.77
N ASP A 249 -13.45 16.28 2.74
CA ASP A 249 -14.41 17.39 2.63
C ASP A 249 -15.43 17.37 3.78
N LEU A 250 -15.73 16.19 4.32
CA LEU A 250 -16.59 15.98 5.50
C LEU A 250 -15.81 16.06 6.84
N GLY A 251 -14.55 16.50 6.81
CA GLY A 251 -13.70 16.58 8.00
C GLY A 251 -13.04 15.25 8.41
N GLY A 252 -13.19 14.20 7.61
CA GLY A 252 -12.57 12.91 7.86
C GLY A 252 -11.06 12.91 7.68
N LYS A 253 -10.37 11.99 8.34
CA LYS A 253 -8.93 11.79 8.25
C LYS A 253 -8.61 10.45 7.63
N ILE A 254 -7.48 10.38 6.95
CA ILE A 254 -6.96 9.18 6.30
C ILE A 254 -5.56 8.93 6.84
N PHE A 255 -5.28 7.68 7.16
CA PHE A 255 -4.01 7.29 7.73
C PHE A 255 -3.36 6.18 6.91
N ILE A 256 -2.05 6.06 7.07
CA ILE A 256 -1.28 4.86 6.73
C ILE A 256 -0.53 4.39 7.99
N ASP A 257 -0.28 3.08 8.10
CA ASP A 257 0.72 2.59 9.04
C ASP A 257 2.00 2.26 8.27
N ARG A 258 3.08 2.99 8.56
CA ARG A 258 4.35 2.88 7.84
C ARG A 258 5.09 1.57 8.07
N ARG A 259 4.67 0.77 9.06
CA ARG A 259 5.20 -0.57 9.30
C ARG A 259 4.56 -1.60 8.36
N VAL A 260 3.36 -1.32 7.86
CA VAL A 260 2.61 -2.20 6.96
C VAL A 260 3.13 -2.02 5.54
N LEU A 261 4.18 -2.77 5.21
CA LEU A 261 4.83 -2.76 3.89
C LEU A 261 4.46 -4.02 3.12
N LEU A 262 3.87 -3.83 1.96
CA LEU A 262 3.24 -4.88 1.18
C LEU A 262 4.05 -5.18 -0.09
N ARG A 263 3.78 -6.33 -0.70
CA ARG A 263 4.32 -6.73 -2.00
C ARG A 263 3.27 -6.48 -3.08
N HIS A 264 3.67 -5.96 -4.22
CA HIS A 264 2.79 -5.71 -5.35
C HIS A 264 3.26 -6.50 -6.56
N SER A 265 2.49 -7.50 -6.96
CA SER A 265 2.83 -8.39 -8.07
C SER A 265 2.45 -7.77 -9.41
N GLY A 266 3.35 -7.87 -10.38
CA GLY A 266 3.19 -7.44 -11.76
C GLY A 266 4.01 -8.33 -12.68
N SER A 267 4.75 -7.75 -13.64
CA SER A 267 5.73 -8.50 -14.46
C SER A 267 6.81 -9.15 -13.59
N TYR A 268 7.07 -8.57 -12.43
CA TYR A 268 7.82 -9.14 -11.31
C TYR A 268 7.24 -8.61 -9.99
N VAL A 269 7.71 -9.11 -8.85
CA VAL A 269 7.24 -8.67 -7.53
C VAL A 269 7.98 -7.41 -7.12
N PHE A 270 7.25 -6.32 -6.92
CA PHE A 270 7.74 -5.06 -6.35
C PHE A 270 7.56 -5.13 -4.83
N SER A 271 8.63 -4.92 -4.06
CA SER A 271 8.60 -5.01 -2.61
C SER A 271 9.63 -4.10 -1.94
N HIS A 272 9.53 -3.96 -0.62
CA HIS A 272 10.50 -3.26 0.19
C HIS A 272 11.88 -3.95 0.22
N GLU A 273 11.95 -5.23 -0.16
CA GLU A 273 13.20 -5.99 -0.22
C GLU A 273 14.13 -5.51 -1.36
N ASN A 274 13.60 -4.80 -2.34
CA ASN A 274 14.39 -4.10 -3.36
C ASN A 274 14.98 -2.77 -2.80
N GLN A 275 15.47 -2.80 -1.60
CA GLN A 275 15.57 -1.70 -0.65
C GLN A 275 16.54 -0.60 -0.98
N GLU A 276 17.70 -0.88 -1.55
CA GLU A 276 18.68 0.21 -1.76
C GLU A 276 18.08 1.35 -2.59
N HIS A 277 17.26 0.97 -3.55
CA HIS A 277 16.56 1.93 -4.38
C HIS A 277 15.40 2.61 -3.63
N LEU A 278 14.69 1.86 -2.79
CA LEU A 278 13.58 2.38 -1.97
C LEU A 278 14.05 3.41 -0.95
N LEU A 279 15.12 3.12 -0.23
CA LEU A 279 15.73 4.04 0.73
C LEU A 279 16.18 5.35 0.09
N LYS A 280 16.70 5.29 -1.13
CA LYS A 280 17.08 6.49 -1.91
C LYS A 280 15.88 7.30 -2.37
N THR A 281 14.73 6.65 -2.61
CA THR A 281 13.53 7.30 -3.17
C THR A 281 12.64 7.91 -2.10
N ILE A 282 12.53 7.28 -0.92
CA ILE A 282 11.64 7.72 0.15
C ILE A 282 12.39 8.50 1.24
N GLY A 283 13.72 8.37 1.27
CA GLY A 283 14.60 8.95 2.27
C GLY A 283 14.57 8.21 3.62
N PRO A 284 15.55 8.51 4.50
CA PRO A 284 15.69 7.85 5.81
C PRO A 284 14.48 8.01 6.72
N MET A 285 13.64 9.00 6.45
CA MET A 285 12.48 9.39 7.23
C MET A 285 11.38 8.32 7.26
N TYR A 286 11.31 7.46 6.22
CA TYR A 286 10.17 6.56 6.02
C TYR A 286 10.44 5.09 6.32
N LEU A 287 11.72 4.70 6.34
CA LEU A 287 12.10 3.32 6.58
C LEU A 287 13.06 3.27 7.75
N ASN A 288 12.53 2.96 8.90
CA ASN A 288 13.34 2.60 10.04
C ASN A 288 14.20 1.37 9.69
N GLN A 289 15.45 1.29 10.15
CA GLN A 289 16.31 0.12 9.94
C GLN A 289 15.65 -1.19 10.38
N GLN A 290 14.72 -1.13 11.31
CA GLN A 290 13.94 -2.26 11.83
C GLN A 290 13.03 -2.91 10.79
N VAL A 291 12.62 -2.18 9.74
CA VAL A 291 11.81 -2.74 8.63
C VAL A 291 12.65 -3.61 7.71
N LYS A 292 13.98 -3.48 7.74
CA LYS A 292 14.88 -4.28 6.90
C LYS A 292 14.78 -5.79 7.11
N GLU A 293 14.34 -6.24 8.25
CA GLU A 293 14.32 -7.67 8.57
C GLU A 293 12.92 -8.31 8.59
N ASN A 294 11.86 -7.52 8.38
CA ASN A 294 10.45 -7.99 8.34
C ASN A 294 10.05 -8.94 9.50
N LYS A 295 10.80 -8.88 10.61
CA LYS A 295 10.57 -9.69 11.80
C LYS A 295 9.67 -8.92 12.75
N VAL A 296 8.35 -8.98 12.49
CA VAL A 296 7.36 -8.43 13.42
C VAL A 296 6.84 -9.56 14.30
N LYS A 297 6.90 -9.36 15.60
CA LYS A 297 6.30 -10.24 16.59
C LYS A 297 5.03 -9.59 17.11
N ILE A 298 3.89 -10.24 16.90
CA ILE A 298 2.62 -9.77 17.43
C ILE A 298 2.42 -10.35 18.82
N LEU A 299 2.07 -9.50 19.78
CA LEU A 299 1.81 -9.87 21.17
C LEU A 299 0.38 -9.50 21.55
N ASP A 300 -0.24 -10.30 22.42
CA ASP A 300 -1.47 -9.92 23.11
C ASP A 300 -1.18 -8.87 24.22
N GLU A 301 -2.22 -8.42 24.90
CA GLU A 301 -2.09 -7.45 26.02
C GLU A 301 -1.27 -7.98 27.20
N ALA A 302 -1.22 -9.31 27.37
CA ALA A 302 -0.42 -9.97 28.40
C ALA A 302 1.04 -10.21 27.98
N GLY A 303 1.42 -9.84 26.74
CA GLY A 303 2.76 -10.00 26.19
C GLY A 303 3.05 -11.38 25.61
N ASN A 304 2.03 -12.25 25.40
CA ASN A 304 2.20 -13.54 24.76
C ASN A 304 2.26 -13.40 23.24
N SER A 305 3.10 -14.22 22.60
CA SER A 305 3.24 -14.22 21.14
C SER A 305 2.00 -14.78 20.46
N ILE A 306 1.44 -14.02 19.52
CA ILE A 306 0.35 -14.48 18.64
C ILE A 306 0.97 -15.11 17.39
N PRO A 307 0.68 -16.41 17.09
CA PRO A 307 1.13 -17.02 15.85
C PRO A 307 0.47 -16.36 14.63
N THR A 308 1.28 -15.97 13.63
CA THR A 308 0.80 -15.34 12.38
C THR A 308 1.30 -16.09 11.13
N THR A 309 1.71 -17.35 11.31
CA THR A 309 2.25 -18.20 10.22
C THR A 309 1.32 -19.34 9.86
#